data_b47c3fa2a7226721c003448d77a4c253
#
_entry.id   b47c3fa2a7226721c003448d77a4c253
#
_cell.length_a   1.000
_cell.length_b   1.000
_cell.length_c   1.000
_cell.angle_alpha   90.00
_cell.angle_beta   90.00
_cell.angle_gamma   90.00
#
_symmetry.space_group_name_H-M   'P 1'
#
loop_
_entity.id
_entity.type
_entity.pdbx_description
1 polymer ?
#
loop_
_entity_poly.entity_id
_entity_poly.type
_entity_poly.pdbx_seq_one_letter_code
_entity_poly.pdbx_strand_id
1 'polypeptide(L)'
;VRIAKTGYTGEPIGYELYCESRDARYFWDRLIELGARPTALGARDTLRMEASLPLYGHEMGECEFGGEIPVYAVPLAKFAVSFAEEKGDFIGRAALKRQFEAFQRIMNRDYSAIADLPYRIQPVYLSGKGVLRKGFPVYSKDAWAEGKPVGYVTSGTMIPYFKTEGEGLETVITSETGKRSIGLAYLDSRICQDFDLEIDIRGKRQPAKVVAWHIRQDAAPYVRPILPDHPAPAAPHCDAPYAEKAAALLKKAQENHLWRQHRCINLIP
;
A
#
# COMPACT_ATOMS: atom_id res chain seq x y z
N VAL A 1 -22.06 -11.96 16.58
CA VAL A 1 -20.83 -11.69 15.82
C VAL A 1 -21.19 -11.32 14.40
N ARG A 2 -20.60 -10.27 13.86
CA ARG A 2 -20.67 -9.94 12.42
C ARG A 2 -19.28 -10.12 11.82
N ILE A 3 -19.25 -10.67 10.62
CA ILE A 3 -18.01 -10.87 9.88
C ILE A 3 -18.13 -10.11 8.57
N ALA A 4 -17.22 -9.18 8.33
CA ALA A 4 -17.09 -8.50 7.06
C ALA A 4 -15.92 -9.09 6.28
N LYS A 5 -16.15 -9.43 5.00
CA LYS A 5 -15.08 -9.81 4.08
C LYS A 5 -14.41 -8.56 3.56
N THR A 6 -13.50 -8.06 4.35
CA THR A 6 -12.75 -6.83 4.05
C THR A 6 -11.41 -6.86 4.79
N GLY A 7 -10.52 -5.96 4.44
CA GLY A 7 -9.23 -5.84 5.09
C GLY A 7 -8.43 -4.66 4.55
N TYR A 8 -7.42 -4.26 5.29
CA TYR A 8 -6.57 -3.11 4.97
C TYR A 8 -5.08 -3.47 4.94
N THR A 9 -4.78 -4.66 4.43
CA THR A 9 -3.42 -5.20 4.33
C THR A 9 -2.94 -5.35 2.88
N GLY A 10 -3.87 -5.17 1.92
CA GLY A 10 -3.59 -5.43 0.52
C GLY A 10 -3.62 -6.90 0.13
N GLU A 11 -4.01 -7.79 1.05
CA GLU A 11 -4.23 -9.20 0.73
C GLU A 11 -5.61 -9.39 0.11
N PRO A 12 -5.77 -10.33 -0.84
CA PRO A 12 -7.03 -10.55 -1.54
C PRO A 12 -8.12 -11.13 -0.64
N ILE A 13 -7.74 -11.78 0.45
CA ILE A 13 -8.65 -12.36 1.44
C ILE A 13 -8.34 -11.75 2.79
N GLY A 14 -9.35 -11.12 3.39
CA GLY A 14 -9.28 -10.55 4.71
C GLY A 14 -10.66 -10.54 5.36
N TYR A 15 -10.69 -10.57 6.68
CA TYR A 15 -11.92 -10.53 7.46
C TYR A 15 -11.78 -9.59 8.63
N GLU A 16 -12.85 -8.89 8.94
CA GLU A 16 -13.00 -8.11 10.16
C GLU A 16 -14.16 -8.70 10.99
N LEU A 17 -13.87 -9.00 12.26
CA LEU A 17 -14.85 -9.55 13.19
C LEU A 17 -15.33 -8.44 14.13
N TYR A 18 -16.61 -8.25 14.18
CA TYR A 18 -17.30 -7.34 15.10
C TYR A 18 -18.07 -8.16 16.12
N CYS A 19 -17.70 -8.06 17.38
CA CYS A 19 -18.33 -8.80 18.48
C CYS A 19 -18.57 -7.90 19.70
N GLU A 20 -19.36 -8.36 20.63
CA GLU A 20 -19.49 -7.75 21.95
C GLU A 20 -18.14 -7.76 22.67
N SER A 21 -17.84 -6.72 23.44
CA SER A 21 -16.56 -6.60 24.15
C SER A 21 -16.29 -7.79 25.08
N ARG A 22 -17.33 -8.35 25.71
CA ARG A 22 -17.23 -9.53 26.58
C ARG A 22 -16.77 -10.80 25.84
N ASP A 23 -17.02 -10.89 24.54
CA ASP A 23 -16.70 -12.07 23.71
C ASP A 23 -15.35 -11.91 22.98
N ALA A 24 -14.76 -10.70 23.01
CA ALA A 24 -13.55 -10.40 22.24
C ALA A 24 -12.38 -11.32 22.61
N ARG A 25 -12.21 -11.58 23.93
CA ARG A 25 -11.16 -12.48 24.40
C ARG A 25 -11.35 -13.92 23.92
N TYR A 26 -12.59 -14.43 23.96
CA TYR A 26 -12.90 -15.76 23.48
C TYR A 26 -12.54 -15.93 22.00
N PHE A 27 -12.92 -14.98 21.14
CA PHE A 27 -12.57 -15.04 19.72
C PHE A 27 -11.06 -14.91 19.49
N TRP A 28 -10.39 -14.04 20.24
CA TRP A 28 -8.95 -13.89 20.17
C TRP A 28 -8.23 -15.20 20.51
N ASP A 29 -8.53 -15.78 21.67
CA ASP A 29 -7.91 -17.02 22.12
C ASP A 29 -8.20 -18.16 21.12
N ARG A 30 -9.44 -18.25 20.63
CA ARG A 30 -9.82 -19.26 19.65
C ARG A 30 -9.10 -19.13 18.31
N LEU A 31 -8.88 -17.91 17.83
CA LEU A 31 -8.10 -17.68 16.60
C LEU A 31 -6.63 -18.09 16.79
N ILE A 32 -6.04 -17.79 17.94
CA ILE A 32 -4.66 -18.23 18.27
C ILE A 32 -4.56 -19.75 18.32
N GLU A 33 -5.50 -20.43 18.97
CA GLU A 33 -5.58 -21.90 18.98
C GLU A 33 -5.67 -22.52 17.59
N LEU A 34 -6.36 -21.84 16.67
CA LEU A 34 -6.47 -22.24 15.26
C LEU A 34 -5.24 -21.88 14.42
N GLY A 35 -4.17 -21.34 15.01
CA GLY A 35 -2.92 -21.06 14.35
C GLY A 35 -2.76 -19.62 13.86
N ALA A 36 -3.71 -18.72 14.15
CA ALA A 36 -3.54 -17.31 13.84
C ALA A 36 -2.37 -16.72 14.63
N ARG A 37 -1.52 -15.93 13.98
CA ARG A 37 -0.42 -15.24 14.64
C ARG A 37 -0.87 -13.83 15.03
N PRO A 38 -0.72 -13.45 16.31
CA PRO A 38 -1.01 -12.12 16.76
C PRO A 38 -0.07 -11.12 16.08
N THR A 39 -0.64 -10.08 15.49
CA THR A 39 0.08 -8.96 14.91
C THR A 39 -0.42 -7.67 15.53
N ALA A 40 0.46 -6.68 15.61
CA ALA A 40 0.14 -5.40 16.20
C ALA A 40 0.06 -4.30 15.13
N LEU A 41 -0.21 -3.08 15.57
CA LEU A 41 -0.39 -1.90 14.71
C LEU A 41 0.81 -1.64 13.80
N GLY A 42 2.04 -1.89 14.26
CA GLY A 42 3.24 -1.73 13.43
C GLY A 42 3.25 -2.67 12.22
N ALA A 43 2.83 -3.93 12.40
CA ALA A 43 2.70 -4.87 11.29
C ALA A 43 1.58 -4.44 10.33
N ARG A 44 0.43 -4.02 10.87
CA ARG A 44 -0.69 -3.50 10.07
C ARG A 44 -0.29 -2.28 9.25
N ASP A 45 0.44 -1.33 9.86
CA ASP A 45 0.92 -0.13 9.17
C ASP A 45 1.92 -0.47 8.06
N THR A 46 2.81 -1.42 8.30
CA THR A 46 3.75 -1.90 7.27
C THR A 46 3.02 -2.55 6.10
N LEU A 47 2.09 -3.46 6.37
CA LEU A 47 1.35 -4.18 5.33
C LEU A 47 0.52 -3.23 4.46
N ARG A 48 -0.19 -2.27 5.07
CA ARG A 48 -0.98 -1.30 4.31
C ARG A 48 -0.09 -0.41 3.42
N MET A 49 1.11 0.00 3.92
CA MET A 49 2.06 0.81 3.14
C MET A 49 2.59 0.05 1.94
N GLU A 50 2.92 -1.22 2.10
CA GLU A 50 3.33 -2.06 0.98
C GLU A 50 2.25 -2.17 -0.08
N ALA A 51 0.98 -2.15 0.32
CA ALA A 51 -0.17 -2.10 -0.57
C ALA A 51 -0.50 -0.69 -1.06
N SER A 52 0.28 0.31 -0.66
CA SER A 52 0.04 1.73 -0.96
C SER A 52 -1.34 2.22 -0.50
N LEU A 53 -1.86 1.63 0.58
CA LEU A 53 -3.14 2.03 1.16
C LEU A 53 -2.95 3.23 2.11
N PRO A 54 -3.74 4.29 1.95
CA PRO A 54 -3.65 5.49 2.78
C PRO A 54 -4.10 5.22 4.21
N LEU A 55 -3.63 6.04 5.15
CA LEU A 55 -4.04 6.02 6.54
C LEU A 55 -4.53 7.41 6.95
N TYR A 56 -5.66 7.48 7.65
CA TYR A 56 -6.14 8.73 8.23
C TYR A 56 -5.11 9.30 9.23
N GLY A 57 -4.88 10.61 9.16
CA GLY A 57 -3.84 11.29 9.93
C GLY A 57 -2.45 11.28 9.27
N HIS A 58 -2.31 10.58 8.13
CA HIS A 58 -1.07 10.52 7.34
C HIS A 58 -1.30 10.97 5.89
N GLU A 59 -2.05 10.19 5.13
CA GLU A 59 -2.39 10.46 3.72
C GLU A 59 -3.75 11.11 3.55
N MET A 60 -4.53 11.20 4.61
CA MET A 60 -5.84 11.87 4.68
C MET A 60 -5.92 12.67 5.97
N GLY A 61 -6.58 13.80 5.95
CA GLY A 61 -6.68 14.75 7.06
C GLY A 61 -5.73 15.92 6.87
N GLU A 62 -5.09 16.38 7.94
CA GLU A 62 -4.26 17.59 7.95
C GLU A 62 -3.01 17.48 7.07
N CYS A 63 -2.71 18.55 6.37
CA CYS A 63 -1.55 18.70 5.50
C CYS A 63 -0.45 19.48 6.20
N GLU A 64 0.81 19.04 6.08
CA GLU A 64 1.99 19.77 6.62
C GLU A 64 2.18 21.17 5.96
N PHE A 65 1.58 21.38 4.78
CA PHE A 65 1.56 22.67 4.10
C PHE A 65 0.41 23.59 4.56
N GLY A 66 -0.41 23.13 5.51
CA GLY A 66 -1.62 23.79 5.98
C GLY A 66 -2.88 23.31 5.25
N GLY A 67 -4.01 23.37 5.94
CA GLY A 67 -5.27 22.84 5.44
C GLY A 67 -5.36 21.31 5.46
N GLU A 68 -6.15 20.75 4.57
CA GLU A 68 -6.38 19.31 4.49
C GLU A 68 -5.93 18.72 3.15
N ILE A 69 -5.51 17.47 3.16
CA ILE A 69 -5.18 16.71 1.95
C ILE A 69 -6.49 16.44 1.19
N PRO A 70 -6.60 16.89 -0.08
CA PRO A 70 -7.80 16.65 -0.88
C PRO A 70 -8.10 15.16 -1.04
N VAL A 71 -9.38 14.80 -1.10
CA VAL A 71 -9.81 13.40 -1.22
C VAL A 71 -9.18 12.72 -2.45
N TYR A 72 -9.18 13.39 -3.60
CA TYR A 72 -8.61 12.85 -4.82
C TYR A 72 -7.09 12.93 -4.92
N ALA A 73 -6.42 13.49 -3.91
CA ALA A 73 -4.98 13.30 -3.77
C ALA A 73 -4.63 11.81 -3.55
N VAL A 74 -5.57 11.04 -3.03
CA VAL A 74 -5.46 9.59 -2.88
C VAL A 74 -6.05 8.90 -4.11
N PRO A 75 -5.27 8.19 -4.94
CA PRO A 75 -5.76 7.57 -6.19
C PRO A 75 -6.92 6.58 -6.01
N LEU A 76 -7.04 6.00 -4.81
CA LEU A 76 -8.13 5.06 -4.48
C LEU A 76 -9.48 5.74 -4.28
N ALA A 77 -9.54 7.06 -4.14
CA ALA A 77 -10.78 7.82 -3.98
C ALA A 77 -11.75 7.61 -5.15
N LYS A 78 -11.24 7.32 -6.35
CA LYS A 78 -12.04 6.97 -7.53
C LYS A 78 -12.99 5.78 -7.32
N PHE A 79 -12.70 4.91 -6.36
CA PHE A 79 -13.55 3.77 -6.01
C PHE A 79 -14.49 4.07 -4.84
N ALA A 80 -14.22 5.13 -4.08
CA ALA A 80 -14.99 5.49 -2.90
C ALA A 80 -16.03 6.58 -3.16
N VAL A 81 -15.84 7.40 -4.20
CA VAL A 81 -16.73 8.51 -4.54
C VAL A 81 -17.47 8.19 -5.83
N SER A 82 -18.80 8.18 -5.76
CA SER A 82 -19.67 8.00 -6.93
C SER A 82 -20.34 9.31 -7.31
N PHE A 83 -20.35 9.60 -8.61
CA PHE A 83 -21.09 10.71 -9.22
C PHE A 83 -22.29 10.21 -10.04
N ALA A 84 -22.70 8.95 -9.86
CA ALA A 84 -23.87 8.38 -10.52
C ALA A 84 -25.11 9.25 -10.30
N GLU A 85 -25.98 9.29 -11.28
CA GLU A 85 -27.16 10.16 -11.28
C GLU A 85 -28.12 9.77 -10.15
N GLU A 86 -28.28 8.49 -9.91
CA GLU A 86 -29.14 7.91 -8.87
C GLU A 86 -28.74 8.34 -7.45
N LYS A 87 -27.46 8.71 -7.25
CA LYS A 87 -26.98 9.21 -5.99
C LYS A 87 -27.48 10.63 -5.69
N GLY A 88 -27.83 11.39 -6.72
CA GLY A 88 -28.26 12.76 -6.57
C GLY A 88 -27.15 13.70 -6.08
N ASP A 89 -27.54 14.77 -5.42
CA ASP A 89 -26.63 15.76 -4.85
C ASP A 89 -26.24 15.39 -3.41
N PHE A 90 -25.02 15.79 -3.00
CA PHE A 90 -24.50 15.59 -1.66
C PHE A 90 -23.49 16.67 -1.29
N ILE A 91 -23.26 16.87 0.00
CA ILE A 91 -22.31 17.88 0.51
C ILE A 91 -20.90 17.60 -0.05
N GLY A 92 -20.30 18.61 -0.70
CA GLY A 92 -18.98 18.51 -1.29
C GLY A 92 -18.95 17.99 -2.72
N ARG A 93 -20.09 17.58 -3.33
CA ARG A 93 -20.15 17.01 -4.67
C ARG A 93 -19.44 17.86 -5.72
N ALA A 94 -19.68 19.17 -5.72
CA ALA A 94 -19.08 20.08 -6.71
C ALA A 94 -17.54 20.16 -6.55
N ALA A 95 -17.04 20.24 -5.32
CA ALA A 95 -15.60 20.26 -5.07
C ALA A 95 -14.92 18.93 -5.43
N LEU A 96 -15.52 17.82 -5.06
CA LEU A 96 -15.02 16.49 -5.40
C LEU A 96 -15.04 16.25 -6.91
N LYS A 97 -16.03 16.78 -7.62
CA LYS A 97 -16.09 16.66 -9.09
C LYS A 97 -14.95 17.42 -9.76
N ARG A 98 -14.64 18.63 -9.33
CA ARG A 98 -13.47 19.39 -9.82
C ARG A 98 -12.15 18.62 -9.55
N GLN A 99 -11.98 18.13 -8.34
CA GLN A 99 -10.79 17.33 -8.01
C GLN A 99 -10.70 16.06 -8.88
N PHE A 100 -11.81 15.39 -9.13
CA PHE A 100 -11.84 14.20 -9.99
C PHE A 100 -11.48 14.53 -11.44
N GLU A 101 -12.01 15.59 -11.99
CA GLU A 101 -11.67 16.06 -13.34
C GLU A 101 -10.19 16.44 -13.43
N ALA A 102 -9.65 17.13 -12.43
CA ALA A 102 -8.23 17.42 -12.34
C ALA A 102 -7.39 16.13 -12.24
N PHE A 103 -7.80 15.17 -11.41
CA PHE A 103 -7.16 13.86 -11.31
C PHE A 103 -7.09 13.14 -12.66
N GLN A 104 -8.21 13.10 -13.40
CA GLN A 104 -8.25 12.45 -14.73
C GLN A 104 -7.31 13.14 -15.72
N ARG A 105 -7.27 14.48 -15.75
CA ARG A 105 -6.36 15.24 -16.61
C ARG A 105 -4.90 14.97 -16.25
N ILE A 106 -4.54 15.06 -14.98
CA ILE A 106 -3.18 14.80 -14.50
C ILE A 106 -2.72 13.38 -14.85
N MET A 107 -3.60 12.38 -14.74
CA MET A 107 -3.26 11.00 -15.15
C MET A 107 -2.96 10.87 -16.65
N ASN A 108 -3.49 11.78 -17.48
CA ASN A 108 -3.21 11.91 -18.91
C ASN A 108 -2.09 12.93 -19.20
N ARG A 109 -1.35 13.38 -18.17
CA ARG A 109 -0.29 14.41 -18.28
C ARG A 109 -0.78 15.79 -18.76
N ASP A 110 -2.06 16.06 -18.60
CA ASP A 110 -2.65 17.39 -18.78
C ASP A 110 -2.71 18.09 -17.41
N TYR A 111 -1.87 19.10 -17.24
CA TYR A 111 -1.75 19.86 -15.99
C TYR A 111 -2.57 21.15 -16.00
N SER A 112 -3.46 21.36 -16.96
CA SER A 112 -4.27 22.57 -17.08
C SER A 112 -5.20 22.84 -15.89
N ALA A 113 -5.58 21.79 -15.15
CA ALA A 113 -6.40 21.86 -13.94
C ALA A 113 -5.61 21.55 -12.65
N ILE A 114 -4.28 21.68 -12.66
CA ILE A 114 -3.44 21.32 -11.53
C ILE A 114 -3.76 22.12 -10.26
N ALA A 115 -4.33 23.32 -10.38
CA ALA A 115 -4.73 24.15 -9.25
C ALA A 115 -5.80 23.48 -8.36
N ASP A 116 -6.65 22.62 -8.92
CA ASP A 116 -7.68 21.88 -8.20
C ASP A 116 -7.11 20.62 -7.50
N LEU A 117 -5.91 20.15 -7.89
CA LEU A 117 -5.23 19.02 -7.31
C LEU A 117 -3.69 19.18 -7.43
N PRO A 118 -3.09 20.13 -6.71
CA PRO A 118 -1.68 20.47 -6.88
C PRO A 118 -0.70 19.39 -6.41
N TYR A 119 -1.13 18.56 -5.47
CA TYR A 119 -0.32 17.46 -4.93
C TYR A 119 -1.13 16.16 -4.88
N ARG A 120 -0.43 15.02 -4.96
CA ARG A 120 -1.03 13.68 -4.87
C ARG A 120 -0.18 12.76 -4.00
N ILE A 121 -0.84 11.78 -3.39
CA ILE A 121 -0.17 10.70 -2.66
C ILE A 121 0.41 9.69 -3.66
N GLN A 122 1.69 9.43 -3.52
CA GLN A 122 2.41 8.48 -4.37
C GLN A 122 3.33 7.59 -3.54
N PRO A 123 3.46 6.31 -3.91
CA PRO A 123 4.41 5.40 -3.27
C PRO A 123 5.84 5.79 -3.63
N VAL A 124 6.70 5.84 -2.62
CA VAL A 124 8.13 6.12 -2.79
C VAL A 124 8.98 5.09 -2.08
N TYR A 125 10.12 4.76 -2.63
CA TYR A 125 11.13 3.99 -1.93
C TYR A 125 12.47 4.73 -1.89
N LEU A 126 13.21 4.47 -0.83
CA LEU A 126 14.54 5.02 -0.66
C LEU A 126 15.55 4.07 -1.28
N SER A 127 16.28 4.52 -2.29
CA SER A 127 17.42 3.79 -2.86
C SER A 127 18.72 4.06 -2.09
N GLY A 128 18.73 5.14 -1.31
CA GLY A 128 19.84 5.49 -0.42
C GLY A 128 19.72 4.86 0.97
N LYS A 129 20.52 5.37 1.91
CA LYS A 129 20.56 4.90 3.30
C LYS A 129 19.56 5.65 4.16
N GLY A 130 18.90 4.93 5.06
CA GLY A 130 18.00 5.53 6.05
C GLY A 130 16.64 4.88 6.10
N VAL A 131 15.74 5.49 6.87
CA VAL A 131 14.35 5.04 7.03
C VAL A 131 13.46 6.25 6.83
N LEU A 132 12.52 6.15 5.90
CA LEU A 132 11.53 7.19 5.66
C LEU A 132 10.65 7.40 6.90
N ARG A 133 10.34 8.67 7.18
CA ARG A 133 9.45 9.08 8.27
C ARG A 133 8.59 10.25 7.81
N LYS A 134 7.40 10.37 8.40
CA LYS A 134 6.50 11.50 8.18
C LYS A 134 7.23 12.83 8.37
N GLY A 135 6.93 13.79 7.49
CA GLY A 135 7.49 15.15 7.53
C GLY A 135 8.83 15.33 6.82
N PHE A 136 9.50 14.27 6.36
CA PHE A 136 10.75 14.44 5.61
C PHE A 136 10.48 15.10 4.27
N PRO A 137 11.13 16.25 3.96
CA PRO A 137 10.92 16.94 2.72
C PRO A 137 11.51 16.19 1.53
N VAL A 138 10.77 16.23 0.42
CA VAL A 138 11.14 15.60 -0.84
C VAL A 138 11.52 16.66 -1.85
N TYR A 139 12.59 16.44 -2.60
CA TYR A 139 13.12 17.31 -3.62
C TYR A 139 13.19 16.59 -4.97
N SER A 140 13.00 17.33 -6.05
CA SER A 140 13.28 16.89 -7.42
C SER A 140 14.55 17.57 -7.92
N LYS A 141 15.28 16.88 -8.79
CA LYS A 141 16.42 17.46 -9.53
C LYS A 141 15.99 18.26 -10.75
N ASP A 142 14.69 18.20 -11.10
CA ASP A 142 14.18 18.94 -12.25
C ASP A 142 14.25 20.44 -12.05
N ALA A 143 14.60 21.16 -13.11
CA ALA A 143 14.80 22.60 -13.10
C ALA A 143 13.57 23.39 -12.61
N TRP A 144 12.35 22.89 -12.90
CA TRP A 144 11.12 23.57 -12.48
C TRP A 144 10.91 23.60 -10.96
N ALA A 145 11.58 22.71 -10.22
CA ALA A 145 11.49 22.66 -8.75
C ALA A 145 12.33 23.75 -8.05
N GLU A 146 13.27 24.36 -8.77
CA GLU A 146 14.13 25.47 -8.27
C GLU A 146 14.81 25.16 -6.92
N GLY A 147 15.08 23.89 -6.64
CA GLY A 147 15.67 23.44 -5.38
C GLY A 147 14.74 23.50 -4.16
N LYS A 148 13.46 23.84 -4.35
CA LYS A 148 12.44 23.83 -3.29
C LYS A 148 11.90 22.41 -3.08
N PRO A 149 11.37 22.12 -1.88
CA PRO A 149 10.66 20.85 -1.67
C PRO A 149 9.46 20.72 -2.62
N VAL A 150 9.36 19.60 -3.27
CA VAL A 150 8.22 19.22 -4.15
C VAL A 150 7.15 18.40 -3.42
N GLY A 151 7.32 18.22 -2.12
CA GLY A 151 6.42 17.48 -1.27
C GLY A 151 7.08 17.01 0.01
N TYR A 152 6.42 16.11 0.71
CA TYR A 152 6.93 15.49 1.93
C TYR A 152 6.47 14.03 2.07
N VAL A 153 7.21 13.26 2.84
CA VAL A 153 6.86 11.88 3.20
C VAL A 153 5.70 11.89 4.19
N THR A 154 4.63 11.21 3.88
CA THR A 154 3.45 11.09 4.76
C THR A 154 3.52 9.88 5.66
N SER A 155 4.08 8.77 5.16
CA SER A 155 4.30 7.53 5.90
C SER A 155 5.58 6.87 5.46
N GLY A 156 6.26 6.17 6.36
CA GLY A 156 7.47 5.46 6.01
C GLY A 156 7.90 4.41 7.03
N THR A 157 8.43 3.31 6.53
CA THR A 157 8.91 2.19 7.33
C THR A 157 10.07 1.46 6.64
N MET A 158 10.72 0.60 7.39
CA MET A 158 11.70 -0.35 6.86
C MET A 158 11.05 -1.72 6.76
N ILE A 159 11.17 -2.34 5.59
CA ILE A 159 10.61 -3.68 5.36
C ILE A 159 11.70 -4.68 4.98
N PRO A 160 11.59 -5.93 5.43
CA PRO A 160 12.37 -7.02 4.87
C PRO A 160 11.82 -7.42 3.49
N TYR A 161 12.69 -7.91 2.63
CA TYR A 161 12.31 -8.52 1.35
C TYR A 161 13.26 -9.66 1.01
N PHE A 162 12.78 -10.62 0.25
CA PHE A 162 13.66 -11.63 -0.35
C PHE A 162 14.31 -11.07 -1.62
N LYS A 163 15.58 -11.34 -1.79
CA LYS A 163 16.24 -11.04 -3.06
C LYS A 163 15.73 -11.98 -4.15
N THR A 164 15.87 -11.56 -5.38
CA THR A 164 15.39 -12.29 -6.55
C THR A 164 16.51 -12.45 -7.55
N GLU A 165 16.44 -13.53 -8.31
CA GLU A 165 17.28 -13.79 -9.49
C GLU A 165 16.39 -13.96 -10.71
N GLY A 166 16.91 -13.63 -11.90
CA GLY A 166 16.14 -13.63 -13.15
C GLY A 166 15.38 -12.32 -13.38
N GLU A 167 14.77 -12.23 -14.54
CA GLU A 167 14.00 -11.06 -14.98
C GLU A 167 12.58 -11.45 -15.43
N GLY A 168 11.63 -10.53 -15.27
CA GLY A 168 10.24 -10.69 -15.70
C GLY A 168 9.57 -11.93 -15.09
N LEU A 169 9.02 -12.77 -15.93
CA LEU A 169 8.31 -13.99 -15.51
C LEU A 169 9.23 -15.12 -15.01
N GLU A 170 10.51 -15.04 -15.31
CA GLU A 170 11.54 -16.00 -14.86
C GLU A 170 12.13 -15.63 -13.50
N THR A 171 11.62 -14.58 -12.88
CA THR A 171 12.10 -14.14 -11.59
C THR A 171 11.84 -15.17 -10.50
N VAL A 172 12.89 -15.67 -9.87
CA VAL A 172 12.86 -16.63 -8.77
C VAL A 172 13.27 -15.96 -7.48
N ILE A 173 12.58 -16.31 -6.40
CA ILE A 173 12.90 -15.84 -5.06
C ILE A 173 14.04 -16.68 -4.51
N THR A 174 15.07 -16.00 -4.02
CA THR A 174 16.18 -16.65 -3.32
C THR A 174 15.91 -16.76 -1.81
N SER A 175 16.76 -17.49 -1.10
CA SER A 175 16.76 -17.52 0.35
C SER A 175 17.42 -16.28 0.99
N GLU A 176 18.09 -15.45 0.18
CA GLU A 176 18.71 -14.23 0.65
C GLU A 176 17.71 -13.14 0.96
N THR A 177 17.94 -12.41 2.02
CA THR A 177 17.08 -11.32 2.46
C THR A 177 17.80 -9.99 2.43
N GLY A 178 17.03 -8.95 2.20
CA GLY A 178 17.46 -7.57 2.29
C GLY A 178 16.47 -6.73 3.09
N LYS A 179 16.82 -5.47 3.31
CA LYS A 179 15.92 -4.47 3.90
C LYS A 179 15.85 -3.28 2.97
N ARG A 180 14.65 -2.70 2.83
CA ARG A 180 14.46 -1.46 2.08
C ARG A 180 13.48 -0.54 2.82
N SER A 181 13.70 0.76 2.70
CA SER A 181 12.76 1.74 3.21
C SER A 181 11.74 2.09 2.14
N ILE A 182 10.48 1.93 2.49
CA ILE A 182 9.33 2.30 1.66
C ILE A 182 8.49 3.34 2.37
N GLY A 183 7.68 4.06 1.61
CA GLY A 183 6.76 5.03 2.17
C GLY A 183 5.72 5.49 1.17
N LEU A 184 4.88 6.38 1.65
CA LEU A 184 4.00 7.20 0.84
C LEU A 184 4.43 8.65 0.99
N ALA A 185 4.26 9.45 -0.05
CA ALA A 185 4.60 10.86 -0.04
C ALA A 185 3.53 11.68 -0.74
N TYR A 186 3.29 12.88 -0.23
CA TYR A 186 2.41 13.88 -0.82
C TYR A 186 3.27 14.78 -1.71
N LEU A 187 3.18 14.56 -3.01
CA LEU A 187 4.09 15.12 -4.02
C LEU A 187 3.33 15.98 -5.02
N ASP A 188 4.00 17.02 -5.51
CA ASP A 188 3.51 17.82 -6.65
C ASP A 188 2.95 16.91 -7.75
N SER A 189 1.80 17.25 -8.28
CA SER A 189 1.07 16.40 -9.23
C SER A 189 1.77 16.20 -10.57
N ARG A 190 2.80 16.99 -10.88
CA ARG A 190 3.68 16.79 -12.04
C ARG A 190 4.65 15.61 -11.87
N ILE A 191 4.95 15.26 -10.62
CA ILE A 191 5.80 14.10 -10.31
C ILE A 191 5.05 12.83 -10.72
N CYS A 192 5.74 11.93 -11.40
CA CYS A 192 5.22 10.63 -11.79
C CYS A 192 6.28 9.53 -11.58
N GLN A 193 5.90 8.31 -11.89
CA GLN A 193 6.83 7.20 -11.90
C GLN A 193 8.05 7.54 -12.77
N ASP A 194 9.22 7.13 -12.36
CA ASP A 194 10.52 7.35 -13.00
C ASP A 194 11.19 8.70 -12.70
N PHE A 195 10.54 9.60 -11.96
CA PHE A 195 11.22 10.79 -11.46
C PHE A 195 12.26 10.43 -10.41
N ASP A 196 13.47 10.95 -10.58
CA ASP A 196 14.53 10.88 -9.58
C ASP A 196 14.30 11.95 -8.51
N LEU A 197 14.11 11.45 -7.30
CA LEU A 197 13.86 12.27 -6.13
C LEU A 197 15.02 12.19 -5.15
N GLU A 198 15.09 13.17 -4.30
CA GLU A 198 15.92 13.16 -3.11
C GLU A 198 15.06 13.45 -1.88
N ILE A 199 15.26 12.68 -0.83
CA ILE A 199 14.55 12.88 0.45
C ILE A 199 15.56 13.31 1.48
N ASP A 200 15.29 14.42 2.15
CA ASP A 200 16.16 14.91 3.22
C ASP A 200 15.89 14.10 4.50
N ILE A 201 16.89 13.35 4.89
CA ILE A 201 16.89 12.58 6.13
C ILE A 201 17.87 13.25 7.10
N ARG A 202 17.34 14.10 7.98
CA ARG A 202 18.13 14.80 9.01
C ARG A 202 19.30 15.60 8.43
N GLY A 203 19.02 16.40 7.41
CA GLY A 203 20.01 17.26 6.75
C GLY A 203 20.88 16.57 5.70
N LYS A 204 20.59 15.31 5.37
CA LYS A 204 21.27 14.56 4.31
C LYS A 204 20.30 14.10 3.25
N ARG A 205 20.43 14.62 2.04
CA ARG A 205 19.63 14.19 0.90
C ARG A 205 20.03 12.79 0.48
N GLN A 206 19.06 11.91 0.37
CA GLN A 206 19.21 10.52 -0.03
C GLN A 206 18.39 10.26 -1.29
N PRO A 207 18.93 9.53 -2.27
CA PRO A 207 18.20 9.21 -3.49
C PRO A 207 16.98 8.35 -3.21
N ALA A 208 15.89 8.68 -3.89
CA ALA A 208 14.61 8.01 -3.78
C ALA A 208 13.92 7.97 -5.15
N LYS A 209 12.94 7.10 -5.30
CA LYS A 209 12.14 7.00 -6.52
C LYS A 209 10.66 6.84 -6.21
N VAL A 210 9.84 7.40 -7.11
CA VAL A 210 8.42 7.07 -7.17
C VAL A 210 8.26 5.69 -7.81
N VAL A 211 7.37 4.89 -7.26
CA VAL A 211 6.99 3.59 -7.83
C VAL A 211 5.48 3.53 -8.03
N ALA A 212 5.02 2.72 -8.98
CA ALA A 212 3.59 2.54 -9.19
C ALA A 212 2.93 1.85 -7.98
N TRP A 213 3.63 0.86 -7.43
CA TRP A 213 3.24 0.07 -6.26
C TRP A 213 4.51 -0.41 -5.57
N HIS A 214 4.45 -0.61 -4.25
CA HIS A 214 5.54 -1.31 -3.57
C HIS A 214 5.49 -2.82 -3.86
N ILE A 215 4.33 -3.30 -4.28
CA ILE A 215 4.08 -4.67 -4.67
C ILE A 215 3.76 -4.65 -6.14
N ARG A 216 4.61 -5.25 -6.92
CA ARG A 216 4.44 -5.33 -8.36
C ARG A 216 4.32 -6.78 -8.79
N GLN A 217 3.62 -7.02 -9.89
CA GLN A 217 3.52 -8.36 -10.49
C GLN A 217 4.83 -8.81 -11.12
N ASP A 218 5.63 -7.87 -11.61
CA ASP A 218 6.92 -8.08 -12.28
C ASP A 218 8.12 -8.11 -11.32
N ALA A 219 7.89 -7.89 -10.06
CA ALA A 219 8.91 -7.97 -9.06
C ALA A 219 8.47 -9.03 -8.07
N ALA A 220 9.32 -9.98 -7.81
CA ALA A 220 9.07 -11.07 -6.91
C ALA A 220 8.43 -10.59 -5.61
N PRO A 221 7.69 -11.43 -4.93
CA PRO A 221 7.00 -11.08 -3.70
C PRO A 221 8.00 -10.48 -2.75
N TYR A 222 7.92 -9.20 -2.66
CA TYR A 222 8.89 -8.33 -2.07
C TYR A 222 9.04 -8.49 -0.62
N VAL A 223 7.98 -8.92 0.02
CA VAL A 223 7.92 -8.95 1.45
C VAL A 223 7.27 -10.24 1.83
N ARG A 224 8.11 -11.18 2.18
CA ARG A 224 7.69 -12.32 2.97
C ARG A 224 8.16 -12.07 4.39
N PRO A 225 7.33 -12.30 5.40
CA PRO A 225 7.83 -12.39 6.75
C PRO A 225 8.93 -13.44 6.77
N ILE A 226 10.11 -13.06 7.23
CA ILE A 226 11.19 -14.02 7.50
C ILE A 226 10.74 -14.80 8.71
N LEU A 227 10.30 -16.02 8.48
CA LEU A 227 9.95 -16.97 9.53
C LEU A 227 10.95 -18.13 9.44
N PRO A 228 12.14 -17.99 10.08
CA PRO A 228 13.23 -18.93 9.86
C PRO A 228 12.89 -20.37 10.22
N ASP A 229 11.96 -20.62 11.11
CA ASP A 229 11.77 -21.92 11.74
C ASP A 229 10.36 -22.52 11.62
N HIS A 230 9.54 -22.00 10.70
CA HIS A 230 8.23 -22.60 10.47
C HIS A 230 8.15 -23.21 9.08
N PRO A 231 7.99 -24.53 8.98
CA PRO A 231 7.62 -25.15 7.72
C PRO A 231 6.33 -24.51 7.22
N ALA A 232 6.22 -24.34 5.89
CA ALA A 232 4.96 -23.93 5.30
C ALA A 232 3.87 -24.86 5.87
N PRO A 233 2.73 -24.33 6.33
CA PRO A 233 1.64 -25.18 6.78
C PRO A 233 1.29 -26.13 5.65
N ALA A 234 1.06 -27.40 5.98
CA ALA A 234 0.53 -28.35 5.03
C ALA A 234 -0.74 -27.74 4.40
N ALA A 235 -0.89 -27.88 3.09
CA ALA A 235 -2.09 -27.43 2.44
C ALA A 235 -3.31 -27.96 3.19
N PRO A 236 -4.32 -27.14 3.50
CA PRO A 236 -5.48 -27.60 4.22
C PRO A 236 -6.10 -28.78 3.47
N HIS A 237 -6.28 -29.91 4.14
CA HIS A 237 -7.10 -31.00 3.63
C HIS A 237 -8.53 -30.47 3.54
N CYS A 238 -8.96 -30.16 2.34
CA CYS A 238 -10.31 -29.76 2.06
C CYS A 238 -10.97 -30.93 1.30
N ASP A 239 -11.76 -31.73 2.00
CA ASP A 239 -12.53 -32.83 1.43
C ASP A 239 -13.77 -32.38 0.64
N ALA A 240 -13.87 -31.09 0.35
CA ALA A 240 -15.00 -30.52 -0.37
C ALA A 240 -14.88 -30.73 -1.90
N PRO A 241 -15.98 -30.91 -2.61
CA PRO A 241 -15.98 -31.11 -4.08
C PRO A 241 -15.40 -29.96 -4.90
N TYR A 242 -15.08 -28.83 -4.24
CA TYR A 242 -14.43 -27.67 -4.85
C TYR A 242 -12.92 -27.58 -4.58
N ALA A 243 -12.35 -28.53 -3.83
CA ALA A 243 -10.94 -28.50 -3.44
C ALA A 243 -10.00 -28.51 -4.64
N GLU A 244 -10.26 -29.35 -5.62
CA GLU A 244 -9.44 -29.42 -6.85
C GLU A 244 -9.50 -28.13 -7.67
N LYS A 245 -10.69 -27.54 -7.80
CA LYS A 245 -10.87 -26.28 -8.52
C LYS A 245 -10.22 -25.11 -7.77
N ALA A 246 -10.33 -25.09 -6.45
CA ALA A 246 -9.65 -24.09 -5.61
C ALA A 246 -8.12 -24.26 -5.66
N ALA A 247 -7.62 -25.49 -5.60
CA ALA A 247 -6.20 -25.80 -5.74
C ALA A 247 -5.65 -25.40 -7.11
N ALA A 248 -6.40 -25.66 -8.20
CA ALA A 248 -6.01 -25.24 -9.54
C ALA A 248 -5.98 -23.71 -9.71
N LEU A 249 -6.95 -23.01 -9.12
CA LEU A 249 -6.99 -21.55 -9.12
C LEU A 249 -5.85 -20.94 -8.28
N LEU A 250 -5.55 -21.53 -7.12
CA LEU A 250 -4.42 -21.14 -6.28
C LEU A 250 -3.09 -21.36 -7.00
N LYS A 251 -2.92 -22.53 -7.63
CA LYS A 251 -1.72 -22.84 -8.42
C LYS A 251 -1.54 -21.83 -9.56
N LYS A 252 -2.59 -21.54 -10.31
CA LYS A 252 -2.57 -20.56 -11.39
C LYS A 252 -2.29 -19.13 -10.87
N ALA A 253 -2.82 -18.76 -9.72
CA ALA A 253 -2.54 -17.49 -9.08
C ALA A 253 -1.08 -17.40 -8.58
N GLN A 254 -0.51 -18.51 -8.11
CA GLN A 254 0.90 -18.62 -7.72
C GLN A 254 1.82 -18.52 -8.93
N GLU A 255 1.52 -19.27 -10.00
CA GLU A 255 2.28 -19.26 -11.25
C GLU A 255 2.29 -17.87 -11.92
N ASN A 256 1.20 -17.11 -11.79
CA ASN A 256 1.09 -15.76 -12.32
C ASN A 256 1.51 -14.67 -11.33
N HIS A 257 2.16 -15.03 -10.22
CA HIS A 257 2.58 -14.08 -9.17
C HIS A 257 1.44 -13.19 -8.61
N LEU A 258 0.19 -13.59 -8.78
CA LEU A 258 -1.00 -12.87 -8.29
C LEU A 258 -1.25 -13.11 -6.79
N TRP A 259 -0.52 -14.04 -6.20
CA TRP A 259 -0.70 -14.48 -4.82
C TRP A 259 0.46 -14.03 -3.93
N ARG A 260 0.13 -13.30 -2.87
CA ARG A 260 1.08 -12.94 -1.83
C ARG A 260 1.19 -14.07 -0.82
N GLN A 261 2.04 -15.03 -1.08
CA GLN A 261 2.25 -16.11 -0.12
C GLN A 261 2.84 -15.57 1.18
N HIS A 262 2.26 -15.95 2.30
CA HIS A 262 2.78 -15.78 3.67
C HIS A 262 2.87 -14.35 4.23
N ARG A 263 2.10 -13.41 3.75
CA ARG A 263 2.09 -12.06 4.33
C ARG A 263 1.19 -11.89 5.51
N CYS A 264 0.07 -12.51 5.47
CA CYS A 264 -0.91 -12.43 6.52
C CYS A 264 -1.11 -13.77 7.15
N ILE A 265 -1.41 -13.67 8.38
CA ILE A 265 -1.96 -14.69 9.23
C ILE A 265 -2.50 -15.84 8.40
N ASN A 266 -1.89 -17.00 8.51
CA ASN A 266 -2.51 -18.22 8.07
C ASN A 266 -3.76 -18.43 8.93
N LEU A 267 -4.87 -17.83 8.52
CA LEU A 267 -6.17 -18.28 8.96
C LEU A 267 -6.41 -19.60 8.22
N ILE A 268 -6.05 -20.64 8.87
CA ILE A 268 -6.41 -22.00 8.44
C ILE A 268 -7.87 -22.18 8.83
N PRO A 269 -8.71 -22.71 7.94
CA PRO A 269 -10.10 -22.98 8.23
C PRO A 269 -10.30 -24.00 9.34
#